data_7b6809e795ffc5ad79d227754c126e24
#
_entry.id   7b6809e795ffc5ad79d227754c126e24
#
_cell.length_a   1.000
_cell.length_b   1.000
_cell.length_c   1.000
_cell.angle_alpha   90.00
_cell.angle_beta   90.00
_cell.angle_gamma   90.00
#
_symmetry.space_group_name_H-M   'P 1'
#
loop_
_entity.id
_entity.type
_entity.pdbx_description
1 polymer ?
#
loop_
_entity_poly.entity_id
_entity_poly.type
_entity_poly.pdbx_seq_one_letter_code
_entity_poly.pdbx_strand_id
1 'polypeptide(L)'
;MQKLEKKVSAVLVAAGSSTRMGFDKLSFDLGGETVVQRSIRAFAECPLVSEIVLVAGKNRAFLEQQAAACTKPVQVVQGGATRAESAKNGVLAAHGELVAVHDAARPFVSQAVITAALEAAAACGAAAPAVPVKDTVKRAVRGDGKTVPEHCMVTDTPDRSTLYAVQTPQCFDRAAYLAALDELDAEKARLVTDDSSLFELTGRPVQLTQGDYANLKITTREDLPRAEQKEGNDMRIGHGYDVHRLVEDRKLILGGVEVPYEKGLLGHSDADVLAHAVMDAVLGAAALGDIGKHFPDTDPAYAGADSLQLAQHVARIMREHGWKIVNIDSTLLCQKPKLAPYIPAMRENLAAAFGMPVDAVSVKATTEEHLGFTGEGLGIAAHAVALIEKL
;
A
#
# COMPACT_ATOMS: atom_id res chain seq x y z
N MET A 1 -27.39 17.14 2.19
CA MET A 1 -26.17 17.77 1.64
C MET A 1 -26.60 18.90 0.71
N GLN A 2 -26.33 20.16 1.06
CA GLN A 2 -26.48 21.26 0.11
C GLN A 2 -25.47 21.05 -1.02
N LYS A 3 -25.95 21.13 -2.26
CA LYS A 3 -25.11 20.99 -3.45
C LYS A 3 -24.18 22.20 -3.50
N LEU A 4 -22.87 21.98 -3.48
CA LEU A 4 -21.89 23.06 -3.66
C LEU A 4 -22.12 23.63 -5.08
N GLU A 5 -22.61 24.87 -5.18
CA GLU A 5 -22.88 25.50 -6.49
C GLU A 5 -21.65 26.13 -7.12
N LYS A 6 -20.61 26.42 -6.31
CA LYS A 6 -19.36 27.03 -6.75
C LYS A 6 -18.49 26.02 -7.50
N LYS A 7 -17.89 26.44 -8.62
CA LYS A 7 -16.84 25.64 -9.31
C LYS A 7 -15.57 25.59 -8.48
N VAL A 8 -14.95 24.42 -8.44
CA VAL A 8 -13.73 24.16 -7.65
C VAL A 8 -12.57 23.81 -8.56
N SER A 9 -11.43 24.48 -8.40
CA SER A 9 -10.15 24.10 -9.00
C SER A 9 -9.23 23.48 -7.94
N ALA A 10 -8.74 22.27 -8.18
CA ALA A 10 -7.69 21.68 -7.36
C ALA A 10 -6.31 22.15 -7.86
N VAL A 11 -5.52 22.76 -6.98
CA VAL A 11 -4.15 23.22 -7.28
C VAL A 11 -3.18 22.27 -6.60
N LEU A 12 -2.58 21.36 -7.37
CA LEU A 12 -1.62 20.38 -6.87
C LEU A 12 -0.19 20.89 -6.99
N VAL A 13 0.43 21.25 -5.86
CA VAL A 13 1.78 21.81 -5.82
C VAL A 13 2.81 20.68 -5.93
N ALA A 14 3.43 20.55 -7.11
CA ALA A 14 4.36 19.50 -7.49
C ALA A 14 5.77 20.03 -7.84
N ALA A 15 6.05 21.33 -7.61
CA ALA A 15 7.29 22.00 -7.98
C ALA A 15 8.50 21.74 -7.06
N GLY A 16 8.33 20.95 -5.99
CA GLY A 16 9.38 20.67 -5.00
C GLY A 16 10.56 19.89 -5.58
N SER A 17 11.80 20.29 -5.21
CA SER A 17 13.05 19.72 -5.74
C SER A 17 13.45 18.36 -5.16
N SER A 18 12.69 17.78 -4.24
CA SER A 18 12.96 16.48 -3.58
C SER A 18 14.39 16.28 -3.04
N THR A 19 15.12 17.37 -2.73
CA THR A 19 16.56 17.35 -2.39
C THR A 19 16.92 16.44 -1.22
N ARG A 20 16.03 16.26 -0.24
CA ARG A 20 16.23 15.37 0.92
C ARG A 20 16.18 13.89 0.59
N MET A 21 15.56 13.50 -0.52
CA MET A 21 15.38 12.10 -0.90
C MET A 21 16.43 11.59 -1.89
N GLY A 22 17.12 12.49 -2.61
CA GLY A 22 18.09 12.13 -3.64
C GLY A 22 17.48 11.67 -4.96
N PHE A 23 16.16 11.59 -5.06
CA PHE A 23 15.38 11.31 -6.28
C PHE A 23 14.04 12.07 -6.25
N ASP A 24 13.33 12.14 -7.37
CA ASP A 24 12.00 12.77 -7.37
C ASP A 24 10.97 11.86 -6.70
N LYS A 25 10.56 12.24 -5.48
CA LYS A 25 9.58 11.49 -4.69
C LYS A 25 8.21 11.37 -5.34
N LEU A 26 7.86 12.27 -6.27
CA LEU A 26 6.56 12.25 -6.96
C LEU A 26 6.48 11.13 -7.99
N SER A 27 7.64 10.65 -8.48
CA SER A 27 7.73 9.50 -9.39
C SER A 27 7.87 8.16 -8.66
N PHE A 28 7.94 8.15 -7.33
CA PHE A 28 8.02 6.91 -6.57
C PHE A 28 6.74 6.09 -6.74
N ASP A 29 6.91 4.81 -7.09
CA ASP A 29 5.82 3.87 -7.28
C ASP A 29 5.29 3.38 -5.92
N LEU A 30 3.99 3.48 -5.74
CA LEU A 30 3.24 2.98 -4.58
C LEU A 30 2.27 1.91 -5.10
N GLY A 31 2.79 0.69 -5.37
CA GLY A 31 1.95 -0.44 -5.80
C GLY A 31 1.28 -0.26 -7.17
N GLY A 32 2.03 0.21 -8.17
CA GLY A 32 1.57 0.37 -9.54
C GLY A 32 1.06 1.78 -9.90
N GLU A 33 1.01 2.71 -8.92
CA GLU A 33 0.73 4.12 -9.18
C GLU A 33 1.79 5.01 -8.53
N THR A 34 2.24 6.03 -9.22
CA THR A 34 3.18 6.99 -8.63
C THR A 34 2.50 7.87 -7.58
N VAL A 35 3.30 8.43 -6.65
CA VAL A 35 2.81 9.37 -5.62
C VAL A 35 1.96 10.48 -6.23
N VAL A 36 2.37 11.08 -7.36
CA VAL A 36 1.60 12.15 -7.99
C VAL A 36 0.34 11.63 -8.67
N GLN A 37 0.36 10.44 -9.29
CA GLN A 37 -0.84 9.85 -9.89
C GLN A 37 -1.94 9.65 -8.87
N ARG A 38 -1.62 9.17 -7.68
CA ARG A 38 -2.59 9.02 -6.59
C ARG A 38 -3.18 10.35 -6.16
N SER A 39 -2.35 11.39 -6.03
CA SER A 39 -2.84 12.73 -5.71
C SER A 39 -3.74 13.26 -6.82
N ILE A 40 -3.39 13.11 -8.10
CA ILE A 40 -4.24 13.51 -9.24
C ILE A 40 -5.57 12.74 -9.19
N ARG A 41 -5.53 11.42 -9.03
CA ARG A 41 -6.71 10.56 -8.98
C ARG A 41 -7.66 10.95 -7.86
N ALA A 42 -7.15 11.22 -6.65
CA ALA A 42 -7.98 11.62 -5.51
C ALA A 42 -8.84 12.87 -5.81
N PHE A 43 -8.30 13.86 -6.52
CA PHE A 43 -9.05 15.05 -6.93
C PHE A 43 -9.87 14.83 -8.22
N ALA A 44 -9.41 13.99 -9.13
CA ALA A 44 -10.17 13.62 -10.33
C ALA A 44 -11.46 12.87 -9.98
N GLU A 45 -11.44 12.01 -8.99
CA GLU A 45 -12.61 11.26 -8.49
C GLU A 45 -13.55 12.10 -7.61
N CYS A 46 -13.10 13.26 -7.10
CA CYS A 46 -13.96 14.11 -6.28
C CYS A 46 -15.04 14.82 -7.13
N PRO A 47 -16.34 14.57 -6.89
CA PRO A 47 -17.41 15.15 -7.71
C PRO A 47 -17.48 16.69 -7.65
N LEU A 48 -16.96 17.28 -6.57
CA LEU A 48 -16.97 18.74 -6.37
C LEU A 48 -15.89 19.46 -7.18
N VAL A 49 -14.82 18.77 -7.59
CA VAL A 49 -13.71 19.35 -8.36
C VAL A 49 -14.05 19.36 -9.83
N SER A 50 -13.89 20.50 -10.50
CA SER A 50 -14.18 20.69 -11.91
C SER A 50 -12.92 20.66 -12.81
N GLU A 51 -11.77 21.04 -12.28
CA GLU A 51 -10.49 21.03 -12.98
C GLU A 51 -9.31 20.84 -12.01
N ILE A 52 -8.17 20.50 -12.56
CA ILE A 52 -6.91 20.34 -11.81
C ILE A 52 -5.83 21.22 -12.43
N VAL A 53 -5.13 21.99 -11.62
CA VAL A 53 -3.93 22.74 -11.99
C VAL A 53 -2.73 22.09 -11.34
N LEU A 54 -1.84 21.49 -12.14
CA LEU A 54 -0.57 20.91 -11.68
C LEU A 54 0.52 21.98 -11.74
N VAL A 55 1.14 22.26 -10.60
CA VAL A 55 2.22 23.24 -10.52
C VAL A 55 3.56 22.53 -10.60
N ALA A 56 4.25 22.63 -11.72
CA ALA A 56 5.46 21.91 -12.06
C ALA A 56 6.74 22.69 -11.72
N GLY A 57 7.78 21.95 -11.30
CA GLY A 57 9.16 22.43 -11.27
C GLY A 57 9.95 21.93 -12.48
N LYS A 58 11.11 21.33 -12.24
CA LYS A 58 11.96 20.70 -13.27
C LYS A 58 11.34 19.42 -13.86
N ASN A 59 10.32 18.86 -13.22
CA ASN A 59 9.63 17.62 -13.56
C ASN A 59 8.41 17.82 -14.48
N ARG A 60 8.34 18.94 -15.21
CA ARG A 60 7.18 19.32 -16.01
C ARG A 60 6.77 18.23 -17.01
N ALA A 61 7.70 17.70 -17.80
CA ALA A 61 7.41 16.68 -18.81
C ALA A 61 6.83 15.40 -18.17
N PHE A 62 7.35 14.98 -17.02
CA PHE A 62 6.80 13.86 -16.24
C PHE A 62 5.37 14.14 -15.80
N LEU A 63 5.08 15.33 -15.25
CA LEU A 63 3.74 15.69 -14.81
C LEU A 63 2.73 15.79 -15.98
N GLU A 64 3.13 16.28 -17.14
CA GLU A 64 2.31 16.28 -18.35
C GLU A 64 1.93 14.86 -18.79
N GLN A 65 2.88 13.92 -18.70
CA GLN A 65 2.61 12.50 -18.96
C GLN A 65 1.60 11.91 -17.94
N GLN A 66 1.76 12.21 -16.65
CA GLN A 66 0.84 11.73 -15.63
C GLN A 66 -0.57 12.34 -15.77
N ALA A 67 -0.64 13.59 -16.22
CA ALA A 67 -1.90 14.30 -16.45
C ALA A 67 -2.71 13.72 -17.62
N ALA A 68 -2.06 13.11 -18.61
CA ALA A 68 -2.71 12.61 -19.83
C ALA A 68 -3.78 11.54 -19.58
N ALA A 69 -3.68 10.79 -18.47
CA ALA A 69 -4.65 9.77 -18.06
C ALA A 69 -5.80 10.31 -17.21
N CYS A 70 -5.81 11.61 -16.87
CA CYS A 70 -6.82 12.20 -16.00
C CYS A 70 -8.15 12.39 -16.75
N THR A 71 -9.25 12.05 -16.08
CA THR A 71 -10.62 12.17 -16.63
C THR A 71 -11.18 13.60 -16.60
N LYS A 72 -10.56 14.50 -15.84
CA LYS A 72 -10.93 15.91 -15.74
C LYS A 72 -9.94 16.79 -16.51
N PRO A 73 -10.34 18.04 -16.86
CA PRO A 73 -9.41 19.01 -17.43
C PRO A 73 -8.20 19.22 -16.52
N VAL A 74 -6.99 19.08 -17.06
CA VAL A 74 -5.74 19.32 -16.34
C VAL A 74 -4.92 20.37 -17.09
N GLN A 75 -4.44 21.37 -16.36
CA GLN A 75 -3.49 22.36 -16.83
C GLN A 75 -2.17 22.20 -16.05
N VAL A 76 -1.02 22.20 -16.75
CA VAL A 76 0.30 22.19 -16.11
C VAL A 76 0.93 23.59 -16.23
N VAL A 77 1.22 24.21 -15.08
CA VAL A 77 1.78 25.56 -15.00
C VAL A 77 3.17 25.53 -14.32
N GLN A 78 3.98 26.54 -14.60
CA GLN A 78 5.31 26.66 -13.99
C GLN A 78 5.19 27.16 -12.53
N GLY A 79 5.87 26.48 -11.60
CA GLY A 79 6.04 26.95 -10.23
C GLY A 79 7.02 28.10 -10.08
N GLY A 80 7.05 28.70 -8.91
CA GLY A 80 7.98 29.76 -8.52
C GLY A 80 9.23 29.21 -7.77
N ALA A 81 10.03 30.13 -7.25
CA ALA A 81 11.23 29.81 -6.47
C ALA A 81 10.90 29.21 -5.09
N THR A 82 9.70 29.53 -4.56
CA THR A 82 9.22 29.05 -3.27
C THR A 82 7.93 28.26 -3.41
N ARG A 83 7.53 27.54 -2.33
CA ARG A 83 6.23 26.85 -2.27
C ARG A 83 5.07 27.86 -2.39
N ALA A 84 5.18 28.99 -1.70
CA ALA A 84 4.14 30.03 -1.73
C ALA A 84 3.98 30.63 -3.14
N GLU A 85 5.08 30.93 -3.85
CA GLU A 85 5.02 31.39 -5.23
C GLU A 85 4.45 30.33 -6.17
N SER A 86 4.77 29.07 -5.95
CA SER A 86 4.23 27.95 -6.71
C SER A 86 2.69 27.84 -6.51
N ALA A 87 2.22 27.92 -5.26
CA ALA A 87 0.79 27.95 -4.96
C ALA A 87 0.09 29.15 -5.61
N LYS A 88 0.67 30.36 -5.49
CA LYS A 88 0.19 31.58 -6.15
C LYS A 88 0.02 31.38 -7.66
N ASN A 89 1.04 30.85 -8.34
CA ASN A 89 1.00 30.61 -9.79
C ASN A 89 -0.13 29.64 -10.18
N GLY A 90 -0.33 28.60 -9.36
CA GLY A 90 -1.43 27.65 -9.53
C GLY A 90 -2.81 28.30 -9.33
N VAL A 91 -2.98 29.11 -8.30
CA VAL A 91 -4.25 29.82 -8.02
C VAL A 91 -4.56 30.88 -9.08
N LEU A 92 -3.54 31.56 -9.62
CA LEU A 92 -3.73 32.50 -10.74
C LEU A 92 -4.23 31.80 -12.00
N ALA A 93 -3.77 30.59 -12.28
CA ALA A 93 -4.19 29.80 -13.44
C ALA A 93 -5.54 29.08 -13.24
N ALA A 94 -6.03 28.99 -12.01
CA ALA A 94 -7.31 28.35 -11.69
C ALA A 94 -8.51 29.21 -12.13
N HIS A 95 -9.60 28.55 -12.56
CA HIS A 95 -10.83 29.21 -13.02
C HIS A 95 -12.00 29.05 -12.04
N GLY A 96 -11.89 28.15 -11.05
CA GLY A 96 -12.92 27.95 -10.05
C GLY A 96 -13.07 29.13 -9.08
N GLU A 97 -14.24 29.27 -8.52
CA GLU A 97 -14.53 30.26 -7.46
C GLU A 97 -13.90 29.83 -6.13
N LEU A 98 -13.78 28.53 -5.92
CA LEU A 98 -13.02 27.93 -4.82
C LEU A 98 -11.74 27.27 -5.36
N VAL A 99 -10.68 27.36 -4.58
CA VAL A 99 -9.42 26.66 -4.85
C VAL A 99 -9.08 25.72 -3.70
N ALA A 100 -8.62 24.51 -4.03
CA ALA A 100 -8.12 23.55 -3.07
C ALA A 100 -6.60 23.37 -3.32
N VAL A 101 -5.78 24.02 -2.52
CA VAL A 101 -4.31 23.94 -2.65
C VAL A 101 -3.83 22.70 -1.91
N HIS A 102 -3.19 21.79 -2.64
CA HIS A 102 -2.76 20.50 -2.10
C HIS A 102 -1.30 20.18 -2.43
N ASP A 103 -0.59 19.66 -1.46
CA ASP A 103 0.76 19.13 -1.67
C ASP A 103 0.68 17.80 -2.44
N ALA A 104 1.16 17.75 -3.68
CA ALA A 104 1.17 16.54 -4.50
C ALA A 104 1.93 15.35 -3.88
N ALA A 105 2.67 15.59 -2.80
CA ALA A 105 3.36 14.58 -1.99
C ALA A 105 2.49 13.98 -0.87
N ARG A 106 1.17 14.18 -0.88
CA ARG A 106 0.19 13.53 0.03
C ARG A 106 -0.76 12.62 -0.75
N PRO A 107 -0.30 11.42 -1.14
CA PRO A 107 -1.04 10.53 -2.02
C PRO A 107 -2.27 9.86 -1.38
N PHE A 108 -2.46 10.02 -0.05
CA PHE A 108 -3.49 9.31 0.71
C PHE A 108 -4.61 10.21 1.22
N VAL A 109 -4.83 11.37 0.58
CA VAL A 109 -5.96 12.22 0.92
C VAL A 109 -7.29 11.54 0.54
N SER A 110 -8.20 11.41 1.50
CA SER A 110 -9.50 10.77 1.27
C SER A 110 -10.54 11.74 0.73
N GLN A 111 -11.56 11.21 0.04
CA GLN A 111 -12.70 11.99 -0.44
C GLN A 111 -13.42 12.73 0.69
N ALA A 112 -13.51 12.13 1.88
CA ALA A 112 -14.10 12.75 3.05
C ALA A 112 -13.35 14.01 3.49
N VAL A 113 -12.00 13.96 3.52
CA VAL A 113 -11.15 15.11 3.87
C VAL A 113 -11.28 16.23 2.83
N ILE A 114 -11.26 15.90 1.53
CA ILE A 114 -11.40 16.89 0.44
C ILE A 114 -12.77 17.56 0.54
N THR A 115 -13.85 16.79 0.65
CA THR A 115 -15.22 17.29 0.69
C THR A 115 -15.45 18.18 1.90
N ALA A 116 -15.05 17.76 3.10
CA ALA A 116 -15.22 18.53 4.33
C ALA A 116 -14.49 19.88 4.28
N ALA A 117 -13.28 19.92 3.74
CA ALA A 117 -12.52 21.16 3.60
C ALA A 117 -13.16 22.11 2.57
N LEU A 118 -13.67 21.60 1.44
CA LEU A 118 -14.35 22.40 0.42
C LEU A 118 -15.68 22.96 0.91
N GLU A 119 -16.51 22.16 1.60
CA GLU A 119 -17.78 22.60 2.16
C GLU A 119 -17.58 23.69 3.22
N ALA A 120 -16.59 23.52 4.09
CA ALA A 120 -16.26 24.53 5.09
C ALA A 120 -15.74 25.83 4.45
N ALA A 121 -14.85 25.76 3.45
CA ALA A 121 -14.35 26.93 2.74
C ALA A 121 -15.47 27.66 1.97
N ALA A 122 -16.42 26.93 1.40
CA ALA A 122 -17.60 27.53 0.76
C ALA A 122 -18.47 28.33 1.74
N ALA A 123 -18.53 27.88 2.99
CA ALA A 123 -19.35 28.51 4.03
C ALA A 123 -18.64 29.72 4.70
N CYS A 124 -17.34 29.64 4.95
CA CYS A 124 -16.60 30.62 5.75
C CYS A 124 -15.45 31.33 5.02
N GLY A 125 -15.19 30.99 3.76
CA GLY A 125 -14.16 31.61 2.91
C GLY A 125 -12.79 30.91 2.95
N ALA A 126 -12.42 30.22 4.05
CA ALA A 126 -11.16 29.49 4.15
C ALA A 126 -11.25 28.30 5.12
N ALA A 127 -10.71 27.14 4.74
CA ALA A 127 -10.67 25.97 5.61
C ALA A 127 -9.45 25.09 5.33
N ALA A 128 -8.98 24.39 6.37
CA ALA A 128 -7.88 23.43 6.27
C ALA A 128 -8.14 22.18 7.13
N PRO A 129 -7.87 20.97 6.64
CA PRO A 129 -7.93 19.76 7.46
C PRO A 129 -6.78 19.75 8.45
N ALA A 130 -7.07 19.30 9.67
CA ALA A 130 -6.08 19.19 10.73
C ALA A 130 -6.34 17.99 11.63
N VAL A 131 -5.29 17.48 12.26
CA VAL A 131 -5.38 16.42 13.25
C VAL A 131 -4.79 16.88 14.58
N PRO A 132 -5.34 16.48 15.75
CA PRO A 132 -4.72 16.77 17.05
C PRO A 132 -3.28 16.29 17.12
N VAL A 133 -2.39 17.07 17.72
CA VAL A 133 -1.01 16.65 17.94
C VAL A 133 -0.96 15.54 19.00
N LYS A 134 -0.31 14.40 18.69
CA LYS A 134 -0.23 13.25 19.61
C LYS A 134 0.89 13.38 20.63
N ASP A 135 2.05 13.88 20.20
CA ASP A 135 3.22 14.02 21.05
C ASP A 135 3.19 15.33 21.86
N THR A 136 3.92 15.36 22.97
CA THR A 136 4.11 16.59 23.73
C THR A 136 5.06 17.51 22.96
N VAL A 137 4.57 18.69 22.55
CA VAL A 137 5.37 19.70 21.86
C VAL A 137 6.12 20.54 22.88
N LYS A 138 7.41 20.76 22.64
CA LYS A 138 8.25 21.66 23.41
C LYS A 138 8.66 22.86 22.56
N ARG A 139 8.53 24.05 23.09
CA ARG A 139 9.20 25.23 22.54
C ARG A 139 10.59 25.30 23.13
N ALA A 140 11.59 25.57 22.30
CA ALA A 140 12.98 25.63 22.70
C ALA A 140 13.67 26.79 22.03
N VAL A 141 14.93 27.06 22.40
CA VAL A 141 15.75 28.07 21.71
C VAL A 141 15.83 27.74 20.22
N ARG A 142 15.71 28.77 19.36
CA ARG A 142 15.65 28.61 17.90
C ARG A 142 16.86 27.88 17.34
N GLY A 143 16.68 26.75 16.71
CA GLY A 143 17.65 26.00 15.93
C GLY A 143 17.42 26.17 14.42
N ASP A 144 18.08 25.34 13.62
CA ASP A 144 17.95 25.31 12.15
C ASP A 144 16.66 24.60 11.66
N GLY A 145 15.88 24.05 12.59
CA GLY A 145 14.65 23.29 12.30
C GLY A 145 14.89 21.90 11.68
N LYS A 146 16.14 21.43 11.60
CA LYS A 146 16.52 20.13 11.02
C LYS A 146 16.97 19.13 12.07
N THR A 147 17.75 19.61 13.04
CA THR A 147 18.28 18.81 14.14
C THR A 147 18.01 19.52 15.46
N VAL A 148 18.00 18.77 16.56
CA VAL A 148 18.00 19.35 17.90
C VAL A 148 19.42 19.84 18.17
N PRO A 149 19.64 21.17 18.40
CA PRO A 149 20.95 21.69 18.69
C PRO A 149 21.53 21.06 19.96
N GLU A 150 22.85 20.94 20.04
CA GLU A 150 23.52 20.55 21.26
C GLU A 150 23.21 21.59 22.38
N HIS A 151 22.87 21.11 23.58
CA HIS A 151 22.43 21.96 24.72
C HIS A 151 21.16 22.79 24.46
N CYS A 152 20.25 22.31 23.57
CA CYS A 152 18.96 22.95 23.32
C CYS A 152 18.08 22.92 24.59
N MET A 153 17.77 24.09 25.14
CA MET A 153 16.96 24.22 26.36
C MET A 153 15.50 24.49 26.05
N VAL A 154 14.61 23.77 26.71
CA VAL A 154 13.18 24.00 26.63
C VAL A 154 12.80 25.32 27.27
N THR A 155 12.05 26.16 26.57
CA THR A 155 11.56 27.46 27.07
C THR A 155 10.10 27.38 27.52
N ASP A 156 9.30 26.50 26.90
CA ASP A 156 7.85 26.40 27.17
C ASP A 156 7.30 25.07 26.67
N THR A 157 6.17 24.65 27.25
CA THR A 157 5.37 23.49 26.82
C THR A 157 3.96 23.96 26.54
N PRO A 158 3.61 24.23 25.26
CA PRO A 158 2.24 24.63 24.89
C PRO A 158 1.20 23.57 25.31
N ASP A 159 0.00 24.05 25.64
CA ASP A 159 -1.11 23.15 25.91
C ASP A 159 -1.46 22.36 24.64
N ARG A 160 -1.20 21.05 24.68
CA ARG A 160 -1.44 20.15 23.56
C ARG A 160 -2.90 20.11 23.08
N SER A 161 -3.85 20.37 23.97
CA SER A 161 -5.28 20.38 23.62
C SER A 161 -5.64 21.48 22.61
N THR A 162 -4.80 22.49 22.47
CA THR A 162 -4.96 23.60 21.53
C THR A 162 -4.10 23.47 20.26
N LEU A 163 -3.33 22.38 20.12
CA LEU A 163 -2.41 22.19 19.03
C LEU A 163 -2.92 21.18 17.99
N TYR A 164 -2.90 21.62 16.75
CA TYR A 164 -3.31 20.83 15.60
C TYR A 164 -2.22 20.81 14.52
N ALA A 165 -1.98 19.64 13.95
CA ALA A 165 -1.11 19.48 12.79
C ALA A 165 -1.95 19.67 11.52
N VAL A 166 -1.75 20.79 10.84
CA VAL A 166 -2.48 21.16 9.64
C VAL A 166 -2.01 20.35 8.44
N GLN A 167 -2.97 19.94 7.63
CA GLN A 167 -2.74 19.14 6.42
C GLN A 167 -3.20 19.93 5.18
N THR A 168 -3.19 19.27 4.01
CA THR A 168 -3.78 19.76 2.78
C THR A 168 -4.81 18.73 2.24
N PRO A 169 -5.84 19.14 1.45
CA PRO A 169 -5.97 20.44 0.77
C PRO A 169 -6.36 21.59 1.72
N GLN A 170 -5.72 22.73 1.55
CA GLN A 170 -6.18 23.98 2.15
C GLN A 170 -7.07 24.69 1.12
N CYS A 171 -8.32 24.95 1.50
CA CYS A 171 -9.36 25.37 0.58
C CYS A 171 -9.74 26.84 0.86
N PHE A 172 -9.92 27.61 -0.21
CA PHE A 172 -10.14 29.06 -0.12
C PHE A 172 -11.14 29.55 -1.18
N ASP A 173 -11.86 30.60 -0.86
CA ASP A 173 -12.43 31.47 -1.88
C ASP A 173 -11.28 32.09 -2.68
N ARG A 174 -11.32 31.91 -4.02
CA ARG A 174 -10.19 32.30 -4.88
C ARG A 174 -9.96 33.80 -4.88
N ALA A 175 -11.04 34.63 -4.89
CA ALA A 175 -10.91 36.07 -4.88
C ALA A 175 -10.32 36.57 -3.56
N ALA A 176 -10.76 35.99 -2.42
CA ALA A 176 -10.19 36.29 -1.11
C ALA A 176 -8.71 35.87 -1.00
N TYR A 177 -8.33 34.75 -1.59
CA TYR A 177 -6.92 34.31 -1.62
C TYR A 177 -6.03 35.31 -2.38
N LEU A 178 -6.47 35.75 -3.57
CA LEU A 178 -5.73 36.73 -4.37
C LEU A 178 -5.65 38.10 -3.68
N ALA A 179 -6.73 38.55 -3.07
CA ALA A 179 -6.75 39.80 -2.29
C ALA A 179 -5.76 39.70 -1.08
N ALA A 180 -5.73 38.57 -0.37
CA ALA A 180 -4.81 38.39 0.72
C ALA A 180 -3.31 38.40 0.26
N LEU A 181 -3.03 37.88 -0.95
CA LEU A 181 -1.67 38.00 -1.53
C LEU A 181 -1.29 39.47 -1.83
N ASP A 182 -2.22 40.27 -2.34
CA ASP A 182 -1.96 41.66 -2.67
C ASP A 182 -1.79 42.56 -1.43
N GLU A 183 -2.32 42.15 -0.27
CA GLU A 183 -2.17 42.84 1.02
C GLU A 183 -0.86 42.50 1.77
N LEU A 184 -0.12 41.51 1.31
CA LEU A 184 1.13 41.14 1.94
C LEU A 184 2.26 42.11 1.58
N ASP A 185 2.85 42.72 2.59
CA ASP A 185 4.15 43.36 2.44
C ASP A 185 5.31 42.35 2.45
N ALA A 186 6.52 42.80 2.11
CA ALA A 186 7.71 41.94 2.01
C ALA A 186 8.12 41.31 3.38
N GLU A 187 7.77 41.92 4.50
CA GLU A 187 8.06 41.40 5.84
C GLU A 187 7.11 40.26 6.19
N LYS A 188 5.80 40.46 6.03
CA LYS A 188 4.77 39.45 6.25
C LYS A 188 4.93 38.26 5.30
N ALA A 189 5.29 38.51 4.04
CA ALA A 189 5.52 37.44 3.06
C ALA A 189 6.58 36.43 3.49
N ARG A 190 7.56 36.82 4.29
CA ARG A 190 8.58 35.92 4.87
C ARG A 190 8.05 35.05 5.99
N LEU A 191 6.94 35.39 6.58
CA LEU A 191 6.29 34.64 7.67
C LEU A 191 5.30 33.60 7.17
N VAL A 192 4.96 33.61 5.87
CA VAL A 192 4.05 32.64 5.27
C VAL A 192 4.71 31.25 5.27
N THR A 193 4.15 30.34 6.06
CA THR A 193 4.60 28.94 6.17
C THR A 193 3.75 27.99 5.31
N ASP A 194 2.45 28.29 5.19
CA ASP A 194 1.49 27.57 4.37
C ASP A 194 0.40 28.54 3.84
N ASP A 195 -0.55 28.06 3.07
CA ASP A 195 -1.58 28.93 2.48
C ASP A 195 -2.59 29.47 3.52
N SER A 196 -2.80 28.74 4.62
CA SER A 196 -3.64 29.20 5.74
C SER A 196 -3.01 30.40 6.46
N SER A 197 -1.70 30.41 6.64
CA SER A 197 -0.98 31.51 7.30
C SER A 197 -1.07 32.83 6.51
N LEU A 198 -1.29 32.78 5.19
CA LEU A 198 -1.61 33.96 4.38
C LEU A 198 -2.88 34.64 4.87
N PHE A 199 -3.94 33.87 5.16
CA PHE A 199 -5.21 34.40 5.67
C PHE A 199 -5.05 34.95 7.08
N GLU A 200 -4.34 34.23 7.96
CA GLU A 200 -4.07 34.66 9.33
C GLU A 200 -3.30 36.00 9.39
N LEU A 201 -2.26 36.15 8.58
CA LEU A 201 -1.45 37.37 8.51
C LEU A 201 -2.19 38.58 7.96
N THR A 202 -3.30 38.36 7.24
CA THR A 202 -4.20 39.39 6.71
C THR A 202 -5.51 39.50 7.51
N GLY A 203 -5.57 38.90 8.70
CA GLY A 203 -6.69 39.00 9.63
C GLY A 203 -7.95 38.25 9.21
N ARG A 204 -7.85 37.31 8.28
CA ARG A 204 -8.97 36.49 7.83
C ARG A 204 -9.02 35.16 8.59
N PRO A 205 -10.20 34.72 9.07
CA PRO A 205 -10.31 33.44 9.79
C PRO A 205 -10.12 32.25 8.85
N VAL A 206 -9.54 31.17 9.39
CA VAL A 206 -9.44 29.87 8.74
C VAL A 206 -10.11 28.82 9.62
N GLN A 207 -11.08 28.10 9.09
CA GLN A 207 -11.76 27.03 9.82
C GLN A 207 -10.93 25.72 9.72
N LEU A 208 -10.65 25.07 10.86
CA LEU A 208 -10.11 23.74 10.86
C LEU A 208 -11.22 22.70 10.66
N THR A 209 -10.99 21.73 9.78
CA THR A 209 -11.85 20.58 9.56
C THR A 209 -11.15 19.31 10.00
N GLN A 210 -11.92 18.21 10.17
CA GLN A 210 -11.35 16.93 10.55
C GLN A 210 -10.41 16.43 9.45
N GLY A 211 -9.12 16.29 9.78
CA GLY A 211 -8.10 15.63 8.96
C GLY A 211 -8.01 14.13 9.24
N ASP A 212 -7.08 13.49 8.57
CA ASP A 212 -6.80 12.06 8.73
C ASP A 212 -5.29 11.84 8.94
N TYR A 213 -4.89 11.10 9.98
CA TYR A 213 -3.50 10.69 10.16
C TYR A 213 -2.97 9.86 8.97
N ALA A 214 -3.89 9.24 8.21
CA ALA A 214 -3.57 8.57 6.97
C ALA A 214 -3.09 9.52 5.87
N ASN A 215 -3.50 10.79 5.86
CA ASN A 215 -3.11 11.81 4.90
C ASN A 215 -1.68 12.32 5.18
N LEU A 216 -0.70 11.40 5.21
CA LEU A 216 0.69 11.72 5.47
C LEU A 216 1.32 12.46 4.28
N LYS A 217 2.34 13.28 4.56
CA LYS A 217 3.16 13.94 3.55
C LYS A 217 4.48 13.18 3.41
N ILE A 218 4.78 12.68 2.23
CA ILE A 218 6.07 12.05 1.93
C ILE A 218 7.12 13.15 1.81
N THR A 219 8.06 13.19 2.76
CA THR A 219 9.10 14.22 2.86
C THR A 219 10.50 13.67 2.91
N THR A 220 10.69 12.49 3.52
CA THR A 220 11.96 11.80 3.70
C THR A 220 11.83 10.34 3.27
N ARG A 221 12.97 9.62 3.19
CA ARG A 221 12.96 8.18 2.84
C ARG A 221 12.25 7.33 3.88
N GLU A 222 12.27 7.76 5.14
CA GLU A 222 11.62 7.05 6.24
C GLU A 222 10.08 7.09 6.16
N ASP A 223 9.52 8.00 5.34
CA ASP A 223 8.08 8.06 5.10
C ASP A 223 7.60 6.97 4.11
N LEU A 224 8.51 6.44 3.26
CA LEU A 224 8.16 5.47 2.21
C LEU A 224 7.64 4.14 2.75
N PRO A 225 8.28 3.48 3.74
CA PRO A 225 7.73 2.24 4.30
C PRO A 225 6.34 2.43 4.93
N ARG A 226 6.08 3.61 5.51
CA ARG A 226 4.75 3.97 6.03
C ARG A 226 3.73 4.18 4.91
N ALA A 227 4.17 4.70 3.77
CA ALA A 227 3.34 4.88 2.60
C ALA A 227 2.98 3.53 1.97
N GLU A 228 3.94 2.61 1.83
CA GLU A 228 3.73 1.25 1.34
C GLU A 228 2.81 0.43 2.26
N GLN A 229 2.99 0.50 3.58
CA GLN A 229 2.13 -0.20 4.55
C GLN A 229 0.67 0.27 4.53
N LYS A 230 0.38 1.50 4.07
CA LYS A 230 -0.99 2.00 3.96
C LYS A 230 -1.76 1.48 2.76
N GLU A 231 -1.09 0.88 1.80
CA GLU A 231 -1.75 0.24 0.67
C GLU A 231 -2.59 -0.97 1.08
N GLY A 232 -2.58 -1.33 2.39
CA GLY A 232 -3.18 -2.53 2.89
C GLY A 232 -2.72 -3.69 2.03
N ASN A 233 -1.63 -4.37 2.40
CA ASN A 233 -1.36 -5.67 1.82
C ASN A 233 -2.66 -6.45 1.92
N ASP A 234 -3.34 -6.69 0.80
CA ASP A 234 -4.49 -7.60 0.76
C ASP A 234 -3.89 -8.99 1.01
N MET A 235 -3.65 -9.26 2.30
CA MET A 235 -3.14 -10.55 2.76
C MET A 235 -4.30 -11.50 2.92
N ARG A 236 -4.14 -12.70 2.36
CA ARG A 236 -5.12 -13.77 2.46
C ARG A 236 -4.49 -15.05 2.95
N ILE A 237 -5.27 -15.79 3.69
CA ILE A 237 -4.89 -17.11 4.21
C ILE A 237 -5.71 -18.16 3.45
N GLY A 238 -5.05 -19.23 2.99
CA GLY A 238 -5.69 -20.41 2.48
C GLY A 238 -5.26 -21.64 3.27
N HIS A 239 -6.15 -22.62 3.35
CA HIS A 239 -5.90 -23.93 3.93
C HIS A 239 -6.12 -25.00 2.86
N GLY A 240 -5.19 -25.95 2.79
CA GLY A 240 -5.28 -27.14 1.95
C GLY A 240 -5.19 -28.41 2.80
N TYR A 241 -5.91 -29.42 2.36
CA TYR A 241 -5.90 -30.77 2.94
C TYR A 241 -5.92 -31.79 1.83
N ASP A 242 -5.03 -32.79 1.91
CA ASP A 242 -5.06 -33.93 1.02
C ASP A 242 -4.76 -35.22 1.78
N VAL A 243 -5.22 -36.35 1.25
CA VAL A 243 -5.03 -37.68 1.85
C VAL A 243 -4.95 -38.75 0.78
N HIS A 244 -3.96 -39.63 0.91
CA HIS A 244 -3.79 -40.76 0.03
C HIS A 244 -3.61 -42.04 0.80
N ARG A 245 -4.16 -43.16 0.24
CA ARG A 245 -4.01 -44.52 0.79
C ARG A 245 -2.60 -45.06 0.54
N LEU A 246 -2.05 -45.73 1.53
CA LEU A 246 -0.80 -46.52 1.39
C LEU A 246 -1.10 -47.88 0.72
N VAL A 247 -0.36 -48.18 -0.34
CA VAL A 247 -0.44 -49.46 -1.09
C VAL A 247 0.96 -50.00 -1.37
N GLU A 248 1.07 -51.32 -1.61
CA GLU A 248 2.29 -51.99 -2.00
C GLU A 248 2.68 -51.64 -3.46
N ASP A 249 3.91 -51.91 -3.84
CA ASP A 249 4.43 -51.74 -5.20
C ASP A 249 4.41 -50.31 -5.75
N ARG A 250 4.39 -49.28 -4.87
CA ARG A 250 4.54 -47.89 -5.26
C ARG A 250 5.65 -47.21 -4.43
N LYS A 251 6.30 -46.22 -5.04
CA LYS A 251 7.24 -45.35 -4.34
C LYS A 251 6.49 -44.39 -3.42
N LEU A 252 7.04 -44.09 -2.26
CA LEU A 252 6.55 -43.05 -1.38
C LEU A 252 7.24 -41.73 -1.72
N ILE A 253 6.52 -40.81 -2.33
CA ILE A 253 7.03 -39.46 -2.68
C ILE A 253 6.31 -38.43 -1.82
N LEU A 254 7.06 -37.58 -1.11
CA LEU A 254 6.54 -36.53 -0.23
C LEU A 254 7.40 -35.25 -0.40
N GLY A 255 6.81 -34.15 -0.81
CA GLY A 255 7.52 -32.92 -1.14
C GLY A 255 8.60 -33.11 -2.20
N GLY A 256 8.35 -33.98 -3.20
CA GLY A 256 9.27 -34.35 -4.26
C GLY A 256 10.45 -35.20 -3.78
N VAL A 257 10.42 -35.74 -2.55
CA VAL A 257 11.45 -36.59 -1.99
C VAL A 257 10.98 -38.04 -1.98
N GLU A 258 11.73 -38.93 -2.62
CA GLU A 258 11.52 -40.39 -2.50
C GLU A 258 11.95 -40.88 -1.12
N VAL A 259 10.96 -41.25 -0.29
CA VAL A 259 11.19 -41.76 1.06
C VAL A 259 11.24 -43.30 1.03
N PRO A 260 12.32 -43.95 1.43
CA PRO A 260 12.42 -45.40 1.46
C PRO A 260 11.39 -46.02 2.40
N TYR A 261 10.42 -46.72 1.84
CA TYR A 261 9.37 -47.43 2.58
C TYR A 261 8.77 -48.55 1.73
N GLU A 262 8.23 -49.57 2.37
CA GLU A 262 7.66 -50.77 1.71
C GLU A 262 6.36 -50.46 0.92
N LYS A 263 5.69 -49.33 1.24
CA LYS A 263 4.46 -48.86 0.61
C LYS A 263 4.61 -47.47 0.10
N GLY A 264 3.86 -47.13 -0.96
CA GLY A 264 3.73 -45.76 -1.46
C GLY A 264 2.28 -45.32 -1.54
N LEU A 265 2.06 -44.10 -1.92
CA LEU A 265 0.72 -43.50 -1.99
C LEU A 265 0.02 -43.83 -3.32
N LEU A 266 -1.26 -44.13 -3.25
CA LEU A 266 -2.13 -44.38 -4.38
C LEU A 266 -2.75 -43.07 -4.90
N GLY A 267 -2.49 -42.73 -6.18
CA GLY A 267 -3.05 -41.57 -6.85
C GLY A 267 -2.80 -41.58 -8.36
N HIS A 268 -3.34 -40.63 -9.10
CA HIS A 268 -3.21 -40.51 -10.56
C HIS A 268 -1.85 -39.91 -10.99
N SER A 269 -1.28 -39.02 -10.16
CA SER A 269 0.07 -38.45 -10.30
C SER A 269 1.09 -39.31 -9.56
N ASP A 270 2.20 -38.72 -9.11
CA ASP A 270 3.11 -39.29 -8.14
C ASP A 270 2.53 -39.44 -6.73
N ALA A 271 1.28 -38.95 -6.54
CA ALA A 271 0.51 -38.96 -5.30
C ALA A 271 1.21 -38.25 -4.11
N ASP A 272 1.94 -37.18 -4.40
CA ASP A 272 2.62 -36.36 -3.36
C ASP A 272 1.58 -35.53 -2.58
N VAL A 273 1.07 -36.13 -1.52
CA VAL A 273 0.04 -35.55 -0.65
C VAL A 273 0.47 -34.23 -0.04
N LEU A 274 1.77 -34.02 0.19
CA LEU A 274 2.29 -32.75 0.75
C LEU A 274 2.23 -31.64 -0.29
N ALA A 275 2.71 -31.89 -1.51
CA ALA A 275 2.67 -30.91 -2.60
C ALA A 275 1.23 -30.54 -2.96
N HIS A 276 0.30 -31.52 -2.97
CA HIS A 276 -1.13 -31.27 -3.24
C HIS A 276 -1.77 -30.37 -2.19
N ALA A 277 -1.59 -30.69 -0.90
CA ALA A 277 -2.14 -29.85 0.18
C ALA A 277 -1.59 -28.41 0.12
N VAL A 278 -0.29 -28.23 -0.21
CA VAL A 278 0.30 -26.90 -0.36
C VAL A 278 -0.29 -26.14 -1.56
N MET A 279 -0.46 -26.81 -2.71
CA MET A 279 -1.07 -26.18 -3.90
C MET A 279 -2.53 -25.74 -3.62
N ASP A 280 -3.31 -26.57 -2.92
CA ASP A 280 -4.68 -26.24 -2.55
C ASP A 280 -4.74 -25.07 -1.56
N ALA A 281 -3.82 -24.99 -0.60
CA ALA A 281 -3.72 -23.84 0.30
C ALA A 281 -3.44 -22.55 -0.47
N VAL A 282 -2.52 -22.58 -1.43
CA VAL A 282 -2.12 -21.40 -2.22
C VAL A 282 -3.27 -20.95 -3.15
N LEU A 283 -3.89 -21.87 -3.89
CA LEU A 283 -5.01 -21.57 -4.79
C LEU A 283 -6.24 -21.09 -4.02
N GLY A 284 -6.53 -21.74 -2.88
CA GLY A 284 -7.66 -21.39 -2.02
C GLY A 284 -7.52 -19.98 -1.43
N ALA A 285 -6.30 -19.57 -1.02
CA ALA A 285 -6.03 -18.22 -0.54
C ALA A 285 -6.38 -17.14 -1.59
N ALA A 286 -6.12 -17.43 -2.87
CA ALA A 286 -6.44 -16.54 -4.00
C ALA A 286 -7.91 -16.64 -4.49
N ALA A 287 -8.72 -17.53 -3.89
CA ALA A 287 -10.09 -17.86 -4.34
C ALA A 287 -10.13 -18.41 -5.78
N LEU A 288 -9.10 -19.17 -6.19
CA LEU A 288 -8.98 -19.75 -7.54
C LEU A 288 -9.50 -21.20 -7.61
N GLY A 289 -9.96 -21.77 -6.50
CA GLY A 289 -10.43 -23.16 -6.39
C GLY A 289 -9.33 -24.09 -5.87
N ASP A 290 -9.29 -25.30 -6.37
CA ASP A 290 -8.41 -26.40 -5.99
C ASP A 290 -7.59 -26.92 -7.17
N ILE A 291 -6.65 -27.86 -6.90
CA ILE A 291 -5.81 -28.47 -7.92
C ILE A 291 -6.64 -29.24 -8.97
N GLY A 292 -7.75 -29.87 -8.58
CA GLY A 292 -8.61 -30.62 -9.50
C GLY A 292 -9.25 -29.75 -10.59
N LYS A 293 -9.49 -28.47 -10.30
CA LYS A 293 -9.97 -27.49 -11.28
C LYS A 293 -8.90 -27.14 -12.33
N HIS A 294 -7.65 -27.10 -11.93
CA HIS A 294 -6.53 -26.69 -12.80
C HIS A 294 -5.85 -27.87 -13.50
N PHE A 295 -5.87 -29.05 -12.86
CA PHE A 295 -5.22 -30.27 -13.32
C PHE A 295 -6.17 -31.46 -13.16
N PRO A 296 -7.24 -31.54 -13.97
CA PRO A 296 -8.26 -32.58 -13.81
C PRO A 296 -7.69 -33.98 -14.07
N ASP A 297 -8.03 -34.91 -13.19
CA ASP A 297 -7.61 -36.33 -13.27
C ASP A 297 -8.07 -37.01 -14.57
N THR A 298 -9.03 -36.44 -15.26
CA THR A 298 -9.56 -36.94 -16.55
C THR A 298 -8.65 -36.57 -17.73
N ASP A 299 -7.69 -35.67 -17.55
CA ASP A 299 -6.77 -35.26 -18.62
C ASP A 299 -5.53 -36.17 -18.62
N PRO A 300 -5.31 -36.96 -19.70
CA PRO A 300 -4.14 -37.83 -19.80
C PRO A 300 -2.78 -37.11 -19.71
N ALA A 301 -2.75 -35.79 -19.94
CA ALA A 301 -1.54 -34.97 -19.85
C ALA A 301 -0.96 -34.94 -18.44
N TYR A 302 -1.76 -35.20 -17.41
CA TYR A 302 -1.33 -35.18 -16.01
C TYR A 302 -1.15 -36.59 -15.40
N ALA A 303 -1.36 -37.65 -16.18
CA ALA A 303 -1.16 -39.03 -15.71
C ALA A 303 0.34 -39.26 -15.38
N GLY A 304 0.65 -39.57 -14.11
CA GLY A 304 2.02 -39.74 -13.63
C GLY A 304 2.80 -38.43 -13.54
N ALA A 305 2.15 -37.28 -13.55
CA ALA A 305 2.83 -36.00 -13.45
C ALA A 305 3.60 -35.84 -12.12
N ASP A 306 4.76 -35.19 -12.19
CA ASP A 306 5.55 -34.75 -11.05
C ASP A 306 4.84 -33.57 -10.36
N SER A 307 4.41 -33.75 -9.11
CA SER A 307 3.68 -32.73 -8.35
C SER A 307 4.47 -31.44 -8.12
N LEU A 308 5.80 -31.47 -8.14
CA LEU A 308 6.61 -30.24 -8.09
C LEU A 308 6.52 -29.42 -9.38
N GLN A 309 6.36 -30.06 -10.54
CA GLN A 309 6.10 -29.33 -11.79
C GLN A 309 4.70 -28.68 -11.78
N LEU A 310 3.70 -29.36 -11.22
CA LEU A 310 2.38 -28.78 -11.00
C LEU A 310 2.44 -27.60 -10.03
N ALA A 311 3.23 -27.68 -8.95
CA ALA A 311 3.46 -26.59 -8.01
C ALA A 311 4.11 -25.36 -8.68
N GLN A 312 5.07 -25.56 -9.61
CA GLN A 312 5.65 -24.47 -10.41
C GLN A 312 4.59 -23.80 -11.30
N HIS A 313 3.65 -24.58 -11.84
CA HIS A 313 2.52 -24.05 -12.61
C HIS A 313 1.60 -23.22 -11.71
N VAL A 314 1.23 -23.69 -10.52
CA VAL A 314 0.45 -22.93 -9.54
C VAL A 314 1.15 -21.62 -9.18
N ALA A 315 2.48 -21.66 -8.93
CA ALA A 315 3.25 -20.44 -8.66
C ALA A 315 3.18 -19.40 -9.81
N ARG A 316 3.12 -19.87 -11.07
CA ARG A 316 2.92 -19.01 -12.24
C ARG A 316 1.50 -18.42 -12.25
N ILE A 317 0.46 -19.24 -12.06
CA ILE A 317 -0.94 -18.80 -11.96
C ILE A 317 -1.09 -17.70 -10.89
N MET A 318 -0.47 -17.88 -9.73
CA MET A 318 -0.52 -16.89 -8.66
C MET A 318 0.03 -15.52 -9.12
N ARG A 319 1.22 -15.52 -9.75
CA ARG A 319 1.82 -14.28 -10.29
C ARG A 319 0.96 -13.61 -11.37
N GLU A 320 0.40 -14.40 -12.28
CA GLU A 320 -0.50 -13.91 -13.34
C GLU A 320 -1.77 -13.25 -12.78
N HIS A 321 -2.23 -13.69 -11.61
CA HIS A 321 -3.37 -13.09 -10.89
C HIS A 321 -2.95 -11.99 -9.91
N GLY A 322 -1.66 -11.58 -9.92
CA GLY A 322 -1.14 -10.49 -9.09
C GLY A 322 -0.98 -10.86 -7.62
N TRP A 323 -0.67 -12.14 -7.31
CA TRP A 323 -0.43 -12.62 -5.95
C TRP A 323 1.01 -13.07 -5.76
N LYS A 324 1.55 -12.79 -4.57
CA LYS A 324 2.83 -13.30 -4.07
C LYS A 324 2.58 -14.19 -2.86
N ILE A 325 3.24 -15.33 -2.84
CA ILE A 325 3.23 -16.24 -1.69
C ILE A 325 4.22 -15.71 -0.65
N VAL A 326 3.76 -15.48 0.58
CA VAL A 326 4.56 -14.91 1.68
C VAL A 326 5.23 -16.01 2.49
N ASN A 327 4.43 -16.98 2.97
CA ASN A 327 4.94 -18.18 3.63
C ASN A 327 4.00 -19.37 3.48
N ILE A 328 4.55 -20.55 3.69
CA ILE A 328 3.85 -21.82 3.71
C ILE A 328 4.19 -22.56 5.01
N ASP A 329 3.20 -23.05 5.71
CA ASP A 329 3.35 -23.96 6.83
C ASP A 329 2.55 -25.24 6.58
N SER A 330 3.18 -26.41 6.73
CA SER A 330 2.54 -27.69 6.44
C SER A 330 2.86 -28.74 7.50
N THR A 331 1.94 -29.71 7.65
CA THR A 331 2.07 -30.81 8.60
C THR A 331 1.63 -32.11 7.94
N LEU A 332 2.55 -33.08 7.90
CA LEU A 332 2.29 -34.46 7.49
C LEU A 332 1.82 -35.29 8.69
N LEU A 333 0.72 -36.00 8.54
CA LEU A 333 0.20 -36.97 9.48
C LEU A 333 0.62 -38.36 8.98
N CYS A 334 1.66 -38.92 9.58
CA CYS A 334 2.30 -40.15 9.11
C CYS A 334 2.80 -41.00 10.27
N GLN A 335 2.21 -42.19 10.49
CA GLN A 335 2.61 -43.11 11.55
C GLN A 335 3.99 -43.74 11.24
N LYS A 336 4.23 -44.10 9.99
CA LYS A 336 5.48 -44.66 9.45
C LYS A 336 5.59 -44.28 7.96
N PRO A 337 6.84 -44.11 7.45
CA PRO A 337 8.14 -44.08 8.13
C PRO A 337 8.39 -42.80 8.92
N LYS A 338 9.51 -42.72 9.68
CA LYS A 338 9.95 -41.48 10.31
C LYS A 338 10.43 -40.48 9.23
N LEU A 339 9.79 -39.32 9.14
CA LEU A 339 10.03 -38.32 8.09
C LEU A 339 11.08 -37.27 8.43
N ALA A 340 11.48 -37.13 9.70
CA ALA A 340 12.43 -36.12 10.15
C ALA A 340 13.72 -35.98 9.29
N PRO A 341 14.37 -37.04 8.84
CA PRO A 341 15.57 -36.92 8.00
C PRO A 341 15.34 -36.33 6.61
N TYR A 342 14.10 -36.37 6.10
CA TYR A 342 13.72 -35.97 4.75
C TYR A 342 13.13 -34.54 4.69
N ILE A 343 12.71 -34.02 5.83
CA ILE A 343 12.06 -32.67 5.92
C ILE A 343 12.92 -31.55 5.31
N PRO A 344 14.24 -31.47 5.52
CA PRO A 344 15.04 -30.42 4.91
C PRO A 344 14.95 -30.42 3.37
N ALA A 345 15.05 -31.57 2.73
CA ALA A 345 14.95 -31.70 1.28
C ALA A 345 13.53 -31.38 0.76
N MET A 346 12.46 -31.78 1.48
CA MET A 346 11.10 -31.43 1.15
C MET A 346 10.89 -29.91 1.16
N ARG A 347 11.45 -29.21 2.15
CA ARG A 347 11.39 -27.74 2.24
C ARG A 347 12.12 -27.07 1.08
N GLU A 348 13.32 -27.53 0.74
CA GLU A 348 14.10 -27.01 -0.38
C GLU A 348 13.37 -27.19 -1.71
N ASN A 349 12.79 -28.36 -1.96
CA ASN A 349 12.04 -28.66 -3.18
C ASN A 349 10.80 -27.77 -3.32
N LEU A 350 9.99 -27.66 -2.26
CA LEU A 350 8.79 -26.79 -2.27
C LEU A 350 9.18 -25.32 -2.44
N ALA A 351 10.22 -24.86 -1.74
CA ALA A 351 10.70 -23.49 -1.89
C ALA A 351 11.14 -23.18 -3.33
N ALA A 352 11.88 -24.11 -3.95
CA ALA A 352 12.30 -23.99 -5.34
C ALA A 352 11.10 -24.01 -6.31
N ALA A 353 10.12 -24.90 -6.09
CA ALA A 353 8.93 -25.00 -6.94
C ALA A 353 8.08 -23.73 -6.92
N PHE A 354 7.89 -23.12 -5.76
CA PHE A 354 7.12 -21.87 -5.61
C PHE A 354 7.95 -20.60 -5.84
N GLY A 355 9.27 -20.72 -6.00
CA GLY A 355 10.17 -19.59 -6.24
C GLY A 355 10.32 -18.67 -5.03
N MET A 356 10.39 -19.25 -3.82
CA MET A 356 10.46 -18.53 -2.56
C MET A 356 11.66 -18.97 -1.70
N PRO A 357 12.08 -18.18 -0.70
CA PRO A 357 13.19 -18.56 0.17
C PRO A 357 12.82 -19.73 1.09
N VAL A 358 13.79 -20.62 1.39
CA VAL A 358 13.57 -21.84 2.19
C VAL A 358 13.10 -21.53 3.62
N ASP A 359 13.49 -20.42 4.19
CA ASP A 359 13.07 -19.96 5.52
C ASP A 359 11.59 -19.57 5.60
N ALA A 360 10.95 -19.32 4.45
CA ALA A 360 9.51 -19.07 4.36
C ALA A 360 8.68 -20.36 4.17
N VAL A 361 9.31 -21.54 4.08
CA VAL A 361 8.62 -22.83 3.95
C VAL A 361 8.88 -23.69 5.18
N SER A 362 7.82 -24.06 5.89
CA SER A 362 7.83 -24.97 7.04
C SER A 362 7.17 -26.28 6.66
N VAL A 363 7.84 -27.40 6.98
CA VAL A 363 7.29 -28.76 6.91
C VAL A 363 7.51 -29.44 8.25
N LYS A 364 6.43 -29.96 8.82
CA LYS A 364 6.41 -30.73 10.07
C LYS A 364 5.81 -32.08 9.82
N ALA A 365 6.14 -33.05 10.65
CA ALA A 365 5.53 -34.37 10.63
C ALA A 365 5.15 -34.79 12.04
N THR A 366 4.00 -35.42 12.19
CA THR A 366 3.51 -35.95 13.46
C THR A 366 2.86 -37.32 13.26
N THR A 367 2.80 -38.11 14.32
CA THR A 367 1.96 -39.31 14.40
C THR A 367 0.60 -38.95 14.96
N GLU A 368 -0.38 -39.83 14.81
CA GLU A 368 -1.68 -39.71 15.49
C GLU A 368 -1.83 -40.76 16.61
N GLU A 369 -0.71 -41.19 17.18
CA GLU A 369 -0.65 -42.10 18.34
C GLU A 369 -1.55 -43.35 18.16
N HIS A 370 -1.51 -43.94 16.94
CA HIS A 370 -2.33 -45.08 16.53
C HIS A 370 -3.85 -44.82 16.46
N LEU A 371 -4.30 -43.56 16.40
CA LEU A 371 -5.69 -43.20 16.23
C LEU A 371 -6.00 -42.90 14.75
N GLY A 372 -7.19 -43.31 14.30
CA GLY A 372 -7.67 -43.04 12.95
C GLY A 372 -6.86 -43.76 11.86
N PHE A 373 -7.21 -43.50 10.59
CA PHE A 373 -6.65 -44.20 9.45
C PHE A 373 -5.13 -43.91 9.23
N THR A 374 -4.68 -42.73 9.57
CA THR A 374 -3.24 -42.37 9.51
C THR A 374 -2.46 -43.01 10.64
N GLY A 375 -3.03 -43.04 11.85
CA GLY A 375 -2.45 -43.74 13.01
C GLY A 375 -2.44 -45.24 12.86
N GLU A 376 -3.37 -45.84 12.13
CA GLU A 376 -3.39 -47.24 11.76
C GLU A 376 -2.45 -47.59 10.59
N GLY A 377 -1.86 -46.57 9.92
CA GLY A 377 -0.96 -46.74 8.78
C GLY A 377 -1.66 -47.14 7.49
N LEU A 378 -2.94 -46.81 7.32
CA LEU A 378 -3.74 -47.05 6.13
C LEU A 378 -3.51 -45.97 5.04
N GLY A 379 -3.03 -44.80 5.42
CA GLY A 379 -2.77 -43.66 4.55
C GLY A 379 -1.88 -42.63 5.20
N ILE A 380 -1.52 -41.62 4.43
CA ILE A 380 -0.84 -40.40 4.88
C ILE A 380 -1.72 -39.21 4.51
N ALA A 381 -1.87 -38.27 5.42
CA ALA A 381 -2.55 -37.01 5.17
C ALA A 381 -1.59 -35.83 5.33
N ALA A 382 -1.92 -34.73 4.68
CA ALA A 382 -1.21 -33.45 4.82
C ALA A 382 -2.18 -32.30 5.00
N HIS A 383 -1.86 -31.40 5.91
CA HIS A 383 -2.45 -30.07 6.03
C HIS A 383 -1.43 -29.04 5.62
N ALA A 384 -1.88 -27.99 4.95
CA ALA A 384 -1.06 -26.84 4.65
C ALA A 384 -1.83 -25.55 4.87
N VAL A 385 -1.13 -24.51 5.28
CA VAL A 385 -1.62 -23.12 5.34
C VAL A 385 -0.66 -22.26 4.53
N ALA A 386 -1.20 -21.42 3.67
CA ALA A 386 -0.43 -20.44 2.90
C ALA A 386 -0.92 -19.03 3.22
N LEU A 387 0.03 -18.10 3.42
CA LEU A 387 -0.23 -16.68 3.44
C LEU A 387 0.22 -16.09 2.11
N ILE A 388 -0.68 -15.33 1.46
CA ILE A 388 -0.39 -14.62 0.22
C ILE A 388 -0.64 -13.13 0.41
N GLU A 389 0.04 -12.31 -0.38
CA GLU A 389 -0.17 -10.86 -0.44
C GLU A 389 -0.34 -10.42 -1.89
N LYS A 390 -1.01 -9.28 -2.11
CA LYS A 390 -1.13 -8.68 -3.43
C LYS A 390 0.24 -8.18 -3.89
N LEU A 391 0.59 -8.39 -5.18
CA LEU A 391 1.82 -7.89 -5.81
C LEU A 391 1.76 -6.37 -6.00
#